data_9f384d73ed5e91da8ae530e61b920d5b
#
_entry.id   9f384d73ed5e91da8ae530e61b920d5b
#
_cell.length_a   1.000
_cell.length_b   1.000
_cell.length_c   1.000
_cell.angle_alpha   90.00
_cell.angle_beta   90.00
_cell.angle_gamma   90.00
#
_symmetry.space_group_name_H-M   'P 1'
#
loop_
_entity.id
_entity.type
_entity.pdbx_description
1 polymer ?
#
loop_
_entity_poly.entity_id
_entity_poly.type
_entity_poly.pdbx_seq_one_letter_code
_entity_poly.pdbx_strand_id
1 'polypeptide(L)'
;MEPVIVGTEEAKGKNKGCLIGCLVAGGCLSIMGIMGMIFLSLLIGSCSSKMEYAKNSMLSEKGPKDEVPEFAEVWSLGAGSEDDPKIVRIKLNGVITSSSRRGGIFDEVNPHSAAAVLDRIHAAEADDLVTGIFLEINSPGGEVTMSDILFDALMRFRESDTNRFVYALIGDMAASGGYYVAAAANKIMAHPTSWTGSIGVIVPNYNAYELANKIGIASVPITSGANKNMLDMFQPVNDAHTAIIKRAVDQAYDRFLEVIAKGRGMERDAILPYADGRILTAKDALEAKLIDAIGYEEDAYKAICEMAGSDEVRIYRYKEEKDLGDLLRTSFLFESADGLADKFKAQLDEAATPKAEYRFH
;
A
#
# COMPACT_ATOMS: atom_id res chain seq x y z
N MET A 1 -49.79 55.50 41.96
CA MET A 1 -51.25 55.27 41.84
C MET A 1 -51.45 53.81 41.67
N GLU A 2 -52.31 53.29 42.49
CA GLU A 2 -52.56 51.92 42.84
C GLU A 2 -53.19 51.06 41.73
N PRO A 3 -53.30 49.74 42.03
CA PRO A 3 -53.47 48.67 41.03
C PRO A 3 -54.94 48.30 40.75
N VAL A 4 -55.20 47.54 39.73
CA VAL A 4 -56.50 46.85 39.52
C VAL A 4 -56.27 45.36 39.37
N ILE A 5 -56.80 44.63 40.34
CA ILE A 5 -57.02 43.19 40.38
C ILE A 5 -58.38 42.87 39.75
N VAL A 6 -58.43 41.87 38.83
CA VAL A 6 -59.61 41.01 38.53
C VAL A 6 -59.05 39.84 37.69
N GLY A 7 -59.29 38.59 37.92
CA GLY A 7 -60.29 37.81 38.60
C GLY A 7 -60.14 36.41 37.94
N THR A 8 -60.20 35.41 38.77
CA THR A 8 -60.06 33.97 38.41
C THR A 8 -61.22 33.46 37.60
N GLU A 9 -60.95 32.58 36.62
CA GLU A 9 -61.90 31.55 36.20
C GLU A 9 -61.17 30.23 35.90
N GLU A 10 -61.56 29.18 36.62
CA GLU A 10 -61.17 27.79 36.45
C GLU A 10 -61.78 27.20 35.20
N ALA A 11 -60.99 26.52 34.40
CA ALA A 11 -61.49 25.57 33.40
C ALA A 11 -60.83 24.21 33.60
N LYS A 12 -61.58 23.27 34.18
CA LYS A 12 -61.32 21.83 34.17
C LYS A 12 -61.31 21.29 32.77
N GLY A 13 -60.16 20.87 32.25
CA GLY A 13 -59.98 20.17 30.97
C GLY A 13 -59.04 18.98 31.11
N LYS A 14 -59.61 17.81 31.04
CA LYS A 14 -59.11 16.45 31.14
C LYS A 14 -57.67 16.21 30.65
N ASN A 15 -56.75 15.93 31.58
CA ASN A 15 -55.43 15.36 31.38
C ASN A 15 -55.51 13.85 31.02
N LYS A 16 -55.75 13.49 29.76
CA LYS A 16 -55.46 12.14 29.23
C LYS A 16 -54.35 12.05 28.18
N GLY A 17 -53.88 13.20 27.66
CA GLY A 17 -52.80 13.23 26.64
C GLY A 17 -51.39 13.22 27.25
N CYS A 18 -51.20 13.69 28.48
CA CYS A 18 -49.90 13.82 29.10
C CYS A 18 -49.29 12.49 29.60
N LEU A 19 -50.15 11.49 29.95
CA LEU A 19 -49.66 10.18 30.43
C LEU A 19 -49.06 9.32 29.31
N ILE A 20 -49.63 9.40 28.09
CA ILE A 20 -49.12 8.64 26.92
C ILE A 20 -47.81 9.24 26.40
N GLY A 21 -47.68 10.58 26.43
CA GLY A 21 -46.42 11.23 26.01
C GLY A 21 -45.24 10.91 26.95
N CYS A 22 -45.49 10.83 28.25
CA CYS A 22 -44.43 10.47 29.24
C CYS A 22 -44.01 8.97 29.13
N LEU A 23 -44.93 8.07 28.79
CA LEU A 23 -44.62 6.65 28.61
C LEU A 23 -43.82 6.39 27.34
N VAL A 24 -44.12 7.10 26.24
CA VAL A 24 -43.33 7.00 24.99
C VAL A 24 -41.94 7.63 25.15
N ALA A 25 -41.83 8.80 25.79
CA ALA A 25 -40.55 9.44 26.05
C ALA A 25 -39.66 8.62 27.01
N GLY A 26 -40.25 8.02 28.05
CA GLY A 26 -39.54 7.13 28.98
C GLY A 26 -39.06 5.84 28.32
N GLY A 27 -39.85 5.27 27.39
CA GLY A 27 -39.47 4.11 26.59
C GLY A 27 -38.29 4.39 25.64
N CYS A 28 -38.33 5.52 24.94
CA CYS A 28 -37.23 5.92 24.05
C CYS A 28 -35.91 6.21 24.80
N LEU A 29 -35.99 6.85 25.98
CA LEU A 29 -34.80 7.07 26.79
C LEU A 29 -34.21 5.78 27.37
N SER A 30 -35.06 4.79 27.73
CA SER A 30 -34.60 3.47 28.17
C SER A 30 -33.94 2.66 27.05
N ILE A 31 -34.48 2.71 25.84
CA ILE A 31 -33.89 2.03 24.67
C ILE A 31 -32.57 2.68 24.28
N MET A 32 -32.47 4.01 24.29
CA MET A 32 -31.20 4.71 24.05
C MET A 32 -30.17 4.42 25.14
N GLY A 33 -30.58 4.31 26.39
CA GLY A 33 -29.69 3.92 27.50
C GLY A 33 -29.17 2.50 27.36
N ILE A 34 -30.03 1.54 26.97
CA ILE A 34 -29.62 0.15 26.73
C ILE A 34 -28.71 0.04 25.51
N MET A 35 -29.02 0.72 24.39
CA MET A 35 -28.13 0.79 23.23
C MET A 35 -26.79 1.45 23.56
N GLY A 36 -26.78 2.51 24.38
CA GLY A 36 -25.56 3.15 24.85
C GLY A 36 -24.70 2.23 25.72
N MET A 37 -25.33 1.43 26.60
CA MET A 37 -24.61 0.44 27.40
C MET A 37 -24.08 -0.73 26.57
N ILE A 38 -24.84 -1.21 25.59
CA ILE A 38 -24.36 -2.25 24.64
C ILE A 38 -23.20 -1.70 23.81
N PHE A 39 -23.29 -0.47 23.32
CA PHE A 39 -22.20 0.15 22.57
C PHE A 39 -20.96 0.38 23.44
N LEU A 40 -21.13 0.80 24.68
CA LEU A 40 -20.03 0.98 25.62
C LEU A 40 -19.39 -0.37 26.01
N SER A 41 -20.18 -1.42 26.21
CA SER A 41 -19.65 -2.77 26.50
C SER A 41 -18.92 -3.38 25.28
N LEU A 42 -19.38 -3.11 24.06
CA LEU A 42 -18.66 -3.49 22.82
C LEU A 42 -17.35 -2.71 22.68
N LEU A 43 -17.32 -1.41 23.01
CA LEU A 43 -16.11 -0.61 23.02
C LEU A 43 -15.12 -1.07 24.08
N ILE A 44 -15.58 -1.39 25.29
CA ILE A 44 -14.74 -1.89 26.39
C ILE A 44 -14.22 -3.30 26.06
N GLY A 45 -15.05 -4.17 25.47
CA GLY A 45 -14.65 -5.50 25.02
C GLY A 45 -13.59 -5.44 23.91
N SER A 46 -13.76 -4.54 22.94
CA SER A 46 -12.78 -4.29 21.87
C SER A 46 -11.47 -3.67 22.40
N CYS A 47 -11.55 -2.83 23.43
CA CYS A 47 -10.36 -2.25 24.08
C CYS A 47 -9.63 -3.29 24.94
N SER A 48 -10.37 -4.17 25.62
CA SER A 48 -9.81 -5.24 26.45
C SER A 48 -9.08 -6.28 25.59
N SER A 49 -9.65 -6.70 24.46
CA SER A 49 -9.00 -7.66 23.55
C SER A 49 -7.75 -7.08 22.90
N LYS A 50 -7.76 -5.79 22.53
CA LYS A 50 -6.56 -5.08 22.03
C LYS A 50 -5.48 -4.92 23.12
N MET A 51 -5.89 -4.73 24.36
CA MET A 51 -4.96 -4.61 25.49
C MET A 51 -4.36 -5.97 25.88
N GLU A 52 -5.13 -7.05 25.75
CA GLU A 52 -4.69 -8.43 25.97
C GLU A 52 -3.76 -8.89 24.83
N TYR A 53 -4.07 -8.54 23.58
CA TYR A 53 -3.19 -8.74 22.44
C TYR A 53 -1.87 -7.96 22.60
N ALA A 54 -1.92 -6.69 22.98
CA ALA A 54 -0.73 -5.88 23.26
C ALA A 54 0.09 -6.42 24.44
N LYS A 55 -0.57 -6.93 25.49
CA LYS A 55 0.08 -7.55 26.63
C LYS A 55 0.72 -8.89 26.27
N ASN A 56 0.08 -9.72 25.46
CA ASN A 56 0.62 -10.98 24.99
C ASN A 56 1.78 -10.77 24.02
N SER A 57 1.73 -9.74 23.16
CA SER A 57 2.85 -9.36 22.28
C SER A 57 4.06 -8.79 23.04
N MET A 58 3.83 -8.15 24.20
CA MET A 58 4.91 -7.66 25.08
C MET A 58 5.52 -8.75 25.99
N LEU A 59 4.78 -9.84 26.23
CA LEU A 59 5.21 -10.95 27.10
C LEU A 59 5.71 -12.17 26.32
N SER A 60 5.56 -12.18 24.99
CA SER A 60 6.16 -13.20 24.12
C SER A 60 7.64 -12.88 23.95
N GLU A 61 8.52 -13.74 24.44
CA GLU A 61 9.95 -13.72 24.12
C GLU A 61 10.25 -14.06 22.65
N LYS A 62 9.22 -14.39 21.85
CA LYS A 62 9.27 -14.51 20.40
C LYS A 62 9.01 -13.12 19.80
N GLY A 63 10.03 -12.56 19.20
CA GLY A 63 9.90 -11.30 18.48
C GLY A 63 8.87 -11.41 17.34
N PRO A 64 8.34 -10.25 16.82
CA PRO A 64 7.30 -10.23 15.80
C PRO A 64 7.68 -10.83 14.44
N LYS A 65 8.79 -11.58 14.37
CA LYS A 65 9.30 -12.23 13.16
C LYS A 65 8.88 -13.69 12.99
N ASP A 66 8.23 -14.32 13.97
CA ASP A 66 8.02 -15.78 13.97
C ASP A 66 6.59 -16.22 13.59
N GLU A 67 5.66 -15.29 13.38
CA GLU A 67 4.32 -15.60 12.86
C GLU A 67 4.25 -15.24 11.38
N VAL A 68 4.47 -16.25 10.55
CA VAL A 68 4.21 -16.11 9.10
C VAL A 68 2.70 -16.07 8.92
N PRO A 69 2.14 -15.07 8.24
CA PRO A 69 0.70 -15.00 7.99
C PRO A 69 0.21 -16.23 7.22
N GLU A 70 -0.85 -16.86 7.71
CA GLU A 70 -1.54 -17.91 6.97
C GLU A 70 -2.48 -17.27 5.96
N PHE A 71 -2.40 -17.71 4.71
CA PHE A 71 -3.28 -17.26 3.64
C PHE A 71 -4.03 -18.44 3.04
N ALA A 72 -5.32 -18.24 2.75
CA ALA A 72 -6.07 -19.15 1.92
C ALA A 72 -5.54 -19.14 0.49
N GLU A 73 -5.24 -20.32 -0.05
CA GLU A 73 -4.76 -20.49 -1.42
C GLU A 73 -5.93 -20.60 -2.40
N VAL A 74 -5.89 -19.79 -3.44
CA VAL A 74 -6.91 -19.81 -4.49
C VAL A 74 -6.22 -20.05 -5.83
N TRP A 75 -6.68 -21.06 -6.56
CA TRP A 75 -6.23 -21.32 -7.93
C TRP A 75 -6.34 -20.06 -8.79
N SER A 76 -5.31 -19.77 -9.55
CA SER A 76 -5.22 -18.54 -10.34
C SER A 76 -4.99 -18.79 -11.82
N LEU A 77 -4.09 -19.71 -12.17
CA LEU A 77 -3.69 -19.99 -13.54
C LEU A 77 -3.05 -21.38 -13.62
N GLY A 78 -3.07 -21.97 -14.82
CA GLY A 78 -2.47 -23.28 -15.08
C GLY A 78 -3.46 -24.44 -14.90
N ALA A 79 -3.11 -25.62 -15.35
CA ALA A 79 -3.90 -26.83 -15.28
C ALA A 79 -3.22 -27.98 -14.52
N GLY A 80 -2.11 -27.70 -13.85
CA GLY A 80 -1.28 -28.67 -13.18
C GLY A 80 -1.97 -29.47 -12.08
N SER A 81 -1.40 -30.62 -11.73
CA SER A 81 -1.86 -31.55 -10.69
C SER A 81 -1.25 -31.20 -9.31
N GLU A 82 -1.59 -32.00 -8.26
CA GLU A 82 -1.01 -31.84 -6.93
C GLU A 82 0.50 -32.13 -6.87
N ASP A 83 0.99 -32.88 -7.83
CA ASP A 83 2.42 -33.26 -7.91
C ASP A 83 3.27 -32.23 -8.68
N ASP A 84 2.63 -31.26 -9.36
CA ASP A 84 3.33 -30.25 -10.13
C ASP A 84 3.90 -29.12 -9.24
N PRO A 85 4.95 -28.41 -9.71
CA PRO A 85 5.53 -27.30 -8.97
C PRO A 85 4.50 -26.23 -8.61
N LYS A 86 4.52 -25.80 -7.36
CA LYS A 86 3.62 -24.77 -6.82
C LYS A 86 4.24 -23.39 -6.98
N ILE A 87 3.55 -22.53 -7.70
CA ILE A 87 3.97 -21.15 -7.95
C ILE A 87 2.97 -20.21 -7.28
N VAL A 88 3.48 -19.19 -6.60
CA VAL A 88 2.62 -18.17 -5.95
C VAL A 88 2.61 -16.90 -6.77
N ARG A 89 1.41 -16.47 -7.18
CA ARG A 89 1.17 -15.20 -7.87
C ARG A 89 1.01 -14.07 -6.86
N ILE A 90 1.90 -13.10 -6.91
CA ILE A 90 1.90 -11.92 -6.04
C ILE A 90 1.79 -10.68 -6.93
N LYS A 91 0.89 -9.73 -6.55
CA LYS A 91 0.69 -8.47 -7.28
C LYS A 91 1.17 -7.30 -6.45
N LEU A 92 2.07 -6.49 -7.02
CA LEU A 92 2.53 -5.22 -6.48
C LEU A 92 1.92 -4.08 -7.31
N ASN A 93 0.90 -3.40 -6.78
CA ASN A 93 0.18 -2.36 -7.50
C ASN A 93 0.22 -1.02 -6.76
N GLY A 94 0.44 0.06 -7.52
CA GLY A 94 0.42 1.43 -7.02
C GLY A 94 1.74 1.87 -6.40
N VAL A 95 1.70 2.93 -5.61
CA VAL A 95 2.88 3.52 -4.98
C VAL A 95 3.43 2.59 -3.90
N ILE A 96 4.73 2.35 -3.93
CA ILE A 96 5.42 1.57 -2.90
C ILE A 96 5.56 2.43 -1.64
N THR A 97 4.87 2.05 -0.57
CA THR A 97 4.92 2.73 0.73
C THR A 97 4.85 1.71 1.86
N SER A 98 5.48 2.02 2.97
CA SER A 98 5.44 1.24 4.21
C SER A 98 4.05 1.23 4.87
N SER A 99 3.18 2.18 4.51
CA SER A 99 1.81 2.24 5.01
C SER A 99 0.92 1.25 4.26
N SER A 100 0.39 0.27 4.99
CA SER A 100 -0.64 -0.65 4.47
C SER A 100 -2.04 -0.02 4.44
N ARG A 101 -2.21 1.18 5.03
CA ARG A 101 -3.50 1.83 5.26
C ARG A 101 -3.70 3.01 4.31
N ARG A 102 -4.82 3.02 3.59
CA ARG A 102 -5.38 4.26 3.04
C ARG A 102 -6.00 5.01 4.22
N GLY A 103 -5.47 6.19 4.58
CA GLY A 103 -5.95 6.95 5.71
C GLY A 103 -7.43 7.32 5.59
N GLY A 104 -8.26 6.67 6.40
CA GLY A 104 -9.69 6.90 6.54
C GLY A 104 -10.24 6.18 7.76
N ILE A 105 -11.44 6.57 8.23
CA ILE A 105 -12.10 5.97 9.41
C ILE A 105 -12.48 4.49 9.15
N PHE A 106 -12.44 4.05 7.88
CA PHE A 106 -12.71 2.68 7.42
C PHE A 106 -11.53 2.15 6.60
N ASP A 107 -10.39 1.97 7.26
CA ASP A 107 -9.13 1.53 6.65
C ASP A 107 -9.26 0.11 6.08
N GLU A 108 -9.54 0.00 4.78
CA GLU A 108 -9.31 -1.24 4.04
C GLU A 108 -7.81 -1.40 3.78
N VAL A 109 -7.25 -2.50 4.24
CA VAL A 109 -5.87 -2.88 3.88
C VAL A 109 -5.84 -3.12 2.38
N ASN A 110 -5.01 -2.36 1.66
CA ASN A 110 -4.81 -2.62 0.23
C ASN A 110 -4.05 -3.95 0.07
N PRO A 111 -4.68 -5.01 -0.46
CA PRO A 111 -4.05 -6.33 -0.58
C PRO A 111 -2.87 -6.36 -1.55
N HIS A 112 -2.63 -5.29 -2.29
CA HIS A 112 -1.53 -5.15 -3.24
C HIS A 112 -0.54 -4.07 -2.81
N SER A 113 -0.64 -3.60 -1.55
CA SER A 113 0.34 -2.70 -0.95
C SER A 113 1.68 -3.39 -0.76
N ALA A 114 2.75 -2.61 -0.66
CA ALA A 114 4.08 -3.13 -0.44
C ALA A 114 4.19 -3.98 0.84
N ALA A 115 3.52 -3.58 1.92
CA ALA A 115 3.48 -4.36 3.16
C ALA A 115 2.78 -5.72 2.97
N ALA A 116 1.60 -5.74 2.33
CA ALA A 116 0.89 -6.98 2.05
C ALA A 116 1.65 -7.89 1.05
N VAL A 117 2.42 -7.31 0.14
CA VAL A 117 3.32 -8.06 -0.76
C VAL A 117 4.44 -8.70 0.05
N LEU A 118 5.05 -7.97 1.01
CA LEU A 118 6.09 -8.50 1.88
C LEU A 118 5.60 -9.71 2.70
N ASP A 119 4.41 -9.62 3.29
CA ASP A 119 3.81 -10.71 4.04
C ASP A 119 3.61 -11.96 3.18
N ARG A 120 3.18 -11.79 1.92
CA ARG A 120 3.03 -12.90 0.97
C ARG A 120 4.36 -13.51 0.52
N ILE A 121 5.41 -12.70 0.39
CA ILE A 121 6.76 -13.21 0.10
C ILE A 121 7.24 -14.06 1.27
N HIS A 122 7.05 -13.61 2.53
CA HIS A 122 7.40 -14.38 3.70
C HIS A 122 6.61 -15.69 3.82
N ALA A 123 5.30 -15.67 3.51
CA ALA A 123 4.49 -16.88 3.45
C ALA A 123 5.01 -17.87 2.39
N ALA A 124 5.37 -17.37 1.20
CA ALA A 124 5.96 -18.19 0.16
C ALA A 124 7.34 -18.75 0.55
N GLU A 125 8.15 -17.95 1.27
CA GLU A 125 9.46 -18.41 1.79
C GLU A 125 9.32 -19.52 2.81
N ALA A 126 8.28 -19.48 3.66
CA ALA A 126 8.01 -20.46 4.71
C ALA A 126 7.35 -21.76 4.20
N ASP A 127 6.80 -21.76 2.98
CA ASP A 127 6.19 -22.95 2.37
C ASP A 127 7.21 -23.70 1.50
N ASP A 128 7.65 -24.87 1.96
CA ASP A 128 8.63 -25.71 1.25
C ASP A 128 8.12 -26.24 -0.11
N LEU A 129 6.81 -26.23 -0.35
CA LEU A 129 6.22 -26.62 -1.63
C LEU A 129 6.27 -25.52 -2.69
N VAL A 130 6.49 -24.26 -2.29
CA VAL A 130 6.57 -23.14 -3.21
C VAL A 130 7.94 -23.11 -3.88
N THR A 131 7.97 -23.41 -5.17
CA THR A 131 9.19 -23.38 -5.99
C THR A 131 9.38 -22.07 -6.75
N GLY A 132 8.35 -21.25 -6.87
CA GLY A 132 8.48 -19.98 -7.59
C GLY A 132 7.49 -18.90 -7.15
N ILE A 133 7.89 -17.66 -7.39
CA ILE A 133 7.01 -16.49 -7.28
C ILE A 133 6.79 -15.91 -8.67
N PHE A 134 5.51 -15.82 -9.08
CA PHE A 134 5.09 -15.04 -10.24
C PHE A 134 4.69 -13.64 -9.76
N LEU A 135 5.61 -12.67 -9.91
CA LEU A 135 5.45 -11.30 -9.44
C LEU A 135 4.92 -10.39 -10.55
N GLU A 136 3.69 -9.92 -10.42
CA GLU A 136 3.14 -8.91 -11.30
C GLU A 136 3.35 -7.52 -10.69
N ILE A 137 3.93 -6.62 -11.49
CA ILE A 137 4.27 -5.26 -11.04
C ILE A 137 3.54 -4.25 -11.90
N ASN A 138 2.75 -3.39 -11.25
CA ASN A 138 2.18 -2.18 -11.86
C ASN A 138 2.37 -1.00 -10.90
N SER A 139 3.59 -0.43 -10.86
CA SER A 139 4.00 0.54 -9.86
C SER A 139 4.89 1.65 -10.45
N PRO A 140 4.64 2.92 -10.14
CA PRO A 140 5.53 4.02 -10.46
C PRO A 140 6.77 4.08 -9.55
N GLY A 141 6.86 3.20 -8.53
CA GLY A 141 7.85 3.24 -7.48
C GLY A 141 7.31 3.87 -6.20
N GLY A 142 8.20 4.40 -5.37
CA GLY A 142 7.83 5.01 -4.08
C GLY A 142 8.99 5.09 -3.11
N GLU A 143 8.77 4.69 -1.86
CA GLU A 143 9.75 4.77 -0.78
C GLU A 143 10.98 3.90 -1.05
N VAL A 144 12.15 4.50 -0.91
CA VAL A 144 13.44 3.82 -1.14
C VAL A 144 13.60 2.61 -0.23
N THR A 145 13.39 2.80 1.07
CA THR A 145 13.58 1.74 2.07
C THR A 145 12.61 0.58 1.85
N MET A 146 11.34 0.86 1.55
CA MET A 146 10.36 -0.21 1.32
C MET A 146 10.66 -0.99 0.03
N SER A 147 11.16 -0.32 -1.01
CA SER A 147 11.62 -0.97 -2.24
C SER A 147 12.82 -1.89 -1.98
N ASP A 148 13.77 -1.46 -1.13
CA ASP A 148 14.94 -2.28 -0.75
C ASP A 148 14.55 -3.48 0.11
N ILE A 149 13.59 -3.33 1.03
CA ILE A 149 13.04 -4.44 1.84
C ILE A 149 12.39 -5.51 0.95
N LEU A 150 11.57 -5.09 -0.03
CA LEU A 150 10.93 -6.02 -0.97
C LEU A 150 11.96 -6.74 -1.84
N PHE A 151 12.96 -6.01 -2.34
CA PHE A 151 14.06 -6.60 -3.11
C PHE A 151 14.80 -7.65 -2.28
N ASP A 152 15.18 -7.33 -1.04
CA ASP A 152 15.89 -8.25 -0.15
C ASP A 152 15.06 -9.51 0.15
N ALA A 153 13.77 -9.35 0.43
CA ALA A 153 12.87 -10.48 0.69
C ALA A 153 12.77 -11.42 -0.53
N LEU A 154 12.61 -10.88 -1.74
CA LEU A 154 12.59 -11.67 -2.98
C LEU A 154 13.93 -12.35 -3.26
N MET A 155 15.05 -11.66 -2.98
CA MET A 155 16.38 -12.26 -3.12
C MET A 155 16.59 -13.40 -2.13
N ARG A 156 16.16 -13.26 -0.87
CA ARG A 156 16.22 -14.33 0.13
C ARG A 156 15.39 -15.54 -0.30
N PHE A 157 14.15 -15.32 -0.75
CA PHE A 157 13.34 -16.40 -1.31
C PHE A 157 14.07 -17.13 -2.43
N ARG A 158 14.62 -16.40 -3.40
CA ARG A 158 15.34 -16.97 -4.54
C ARG A 158 16.63 -17.71 -4.17
N GLU A 159 17.33 -17.22 -3.14
CA GLU A 159 18.60 -17.76 -2.69
C GLU A 159 18.43 -18.88 -1.64
N SER A 160 17.23 -19.11 -1.09
CA SER A 160 16.96 -20.12 -0.03
C SER A 160 17.00 -21.56 -0.54
N ASP A 161 16.72 -21.81 -1.83
CA ASP A 161 16.82 -23.12 -2.47
C ASP A 161 17.18 -22.94 -3.95
N THR A 162 17.96 -23.87 -4.51
CA THR A 162 18.41 -23.84 -5.91
C THR A 162 17.28 -24.00 -6.93
N ASN A 163 16.15 -24.59 -6.52
CA ASN A 163 14.96 -24.76 -7.35
C ASN A 163 14.02 -23.57 -7.25
N ARG A 164 14.24 -22.63 -6.31
CA ARG A 164 13.41 -21.43 -6.15
C ARG A 164 13.77 -20.35 -7.16
N PHE A 165 12.74 -19.73 -7.72
CA PHE A 165 12.91 -18.62 -8.67
C PHE A 165 11.83 -17.55 -8.52
N VAL A 166 12.13 -16.38 -9.03
CA VAL A 166 11.20 -15.26 -9.16
C VAL A 166 11.09 -14.89 -10.63
N TYR A 167 9.87 -14.89 -11.15
CA TYR A 167 9.54 -14.41 -12.49
C TYR A 167 8.71 -13.13 -12.38
N ALA A 168 9.17 -12.02 -12.97
CA ALA A 168 8.46 -10.75 -12.94
C ALA A 168 7.79 -10.45 -14.29
N LEU A 169 6.51 -10.03 -14.23
CA LEU A 169 5.78 -9.48 -15.37
C LEU A 169 5.43 -8.02 -15.07
N ILE A 170 5.90 -7.11 -15.93
CA ILE A 170 5.58 -5.70 -15.84
C ILE A 170 4.26 -5.45 -16.57
N GLY A 171 3.26 -4.93 -15.85
CA GLY A 171 1.99 -4.48 -16.38
C GLY A 171 2.13 -3.16 -17.15
N ASP A 172 1.33 -2.13 -16.80
CA ASP A 172 1.48 -0.82 -17.44
C ASP A 172 2.84 -0.20 -17.14
N MET A 173 3.32 -0.37 -15.88
CA MET A 173 4.54 0.29 -15.43
C MET A 173 5.26 -0.50 -14.31
N ALA A 174 6.59 -0.51 -14.38
CA ALA A 174 7.48 -0.80 -13.25
C ALA A 174 8.64 0.20 -13.30
N ALA A 175 8.45 1.38 -12.71
CA ALA A 175 9.44 2.46 -12.76
C ALA A 175 10.02 2.75 -11.38
N SER A 176 11.25 3.28 -11.32
CA SER A 176 11.92 3.65 -10.08
C SER A 176 11.91 2.50 -9.07
N GLY A 177 11.35 2.66 -7.86
CA GLY A 177 11.17 1.57 -6.89
C GLY A 177 10.48 0.32 -7.44
N GLY A 178 9.60 0.45 -8.44
CA GLY A 178 8.97 -0.69 -9.11
C GLY A 178 9.99 -1.53 -9.90
N TYR A 179 10.90 -0.88 -10.61
CA TYR A 179 12.00 -1.57 -11.28
C TYR A 179 13.05 -2.09 -10.29
N TYR A 180 13.29 -1.35 -9.20
CA TYR A 180 14.15 -1.81 -8.09
C TYR A 180 13.72 -3.20 -7.59
N VAL A 181 12.41 -3.37 -7.33
CA VAL A 181 11.84 -4.65 -6.89
C VAL A 181 11.91 -5.69 -8.02
N ALA A 182 11.59 -5.29 -9.27
CA ALA A 182 11.67 -6.19 -10.42
C ALA A 182 13.07 -6.78 -10.62
N ALA A 183 14.11 -6.01 -10.30
CA ALA A 183 15.51 -6.44 -10.43
C ALA A 183 15.86 -7.68 -9.58
N ALA A 184 15.06 -8.02 -8.57
CA ALA A 184 15.23 -9.27 -7.81
C ALA A 184 14.87 -10.53 -8.61
N ALA A 185 14.11 -10.41 -9.72
CA ALA A 185 13.64 -11.55 -10.48
C ALA A 185 14.76 -12.20 -11.29
N ASN A 186 14.67 -13.52 -11.46
CA ASN A 186 15.55 -14.28 -12.36
C ASN A 186 15.28 -13.90 -13.82
N LYS A 187 14.01 -13.65 -14.16
CA LYS A 187 13.55 -13.21 -15.47
C LYS A 187 12.51 -12.12 -15.33
N ILE A 188 12.60 -11.12 -16.17
CA ILE A 188 11.67 -9.99 -16.25
C ILE A 188 11.08 -9.92 -17.65
N MET A 189 9.77 -10.04 -17.77
CA MET A 189 9.02 -9.79 -19.00
C MET A 189 8.23 -8.49 -18.86
N ALA A 190 8.05 -7.78 -19.95
CA ALA A 190 7.18 -6.60 -20.01
C ALA A 190 6.16 -6.75 -21.14
N HIS A 191 4.98 -6.15 -20.99
CA HIS A 191 4.07 -6.01 -22.13
C HIS A 191 4.66 -5.06 -23.18
N PRO A 192 4.28 -5.17 -24.44
CA PRO A 192 4.84 -4.32 -25.51
C PRO A 192 4.72 -2.82 -25.28
N THR A 193 3.72 -2.40 -24.51
CA THR A 193 3.43 -0.99 -24.18
C THR A 193 3.86 -0.58 -22.78
N SER A 194 4.48 -1.47 -22.03
CA SER A 194 4.94 -1.17 -20.65
C SER A 194 6.02 -0.10 -20.62
N TRP A 195 6.01 0.63 -19.52
CA TRP A 195 7.06 1.59 -19.18
C TRP A 195 7.86 1.10 -17.98
N THR A 196 9.18 1.34 -18.03
CA THR A 196 10.07 0.97 -16.93
C THR A 196 11.23 1.98 -16.80
N GLY A 197 12.33 1.61 -16.15
CA GLY A 197 13.44 2.52 -15.94
C GLY A 197 13.18 3.48 -14.79
N SER A 198 13.31 4.80 -15.04
CA SER A 198 13.31 5.81 -13.97
C SER A 198 14.30 5.45 -12.85
N ILE A 199 15.48 4.94 -13.27
CA ILE A 199 16.55 4.55 -12.36
C ILE A 199 17.18 5.83 -11.82
N GLY A 200 16.78 6.20 -10.61
CA GLY A 200 17.15 7.45 -9.98
C GLY A 200 16.46 7.65 -8.64
N VAL A 201 16.96 8.63 -7.88
CA VAL A 201 16.42 9.00 -6.57
C VAL A 201 16.17 10.49 -6.52
N ILE A 202 15.01 10.88 -5.97
CA ILE A 202 14.63 12.28 -5.83
C ILE A 202 14.11 12.54 -4.41
N VAL A 203 14.47 13.70 -3.86
CA VAL A 203 13.81 14.31 -2.70
C VAL A 203 13.14 15.58 -3.21
N PRO A 204 11.83 15.54 -3.51
CA PRO A 204 11.12 16.73 -4.00
C PRO A 204 11.08 17.78 -2.89
N ASN A 205 11.41 19.02 -3.23
CA ASN A 205 11.29 20.16 -2.33
C ASN A 205 10.81 21.38 -3.09
N TYR A 206 9.96 22.17 -2.45
CA TYR A 206 9.45 23.44 -2.98
C TYR A 206 9.94 24.57 -2.09
N ASN A 207 10.37 25.69 -2.71
CA ASN A 207 10.75 26.88 -1.99
C ASN A 207 9.73 28.00 -2.23
N ALA A 208 9.12 28.48 -1.16
CA ALA A 208 8.13 29.57 -1.16
C ALA A 208 8.63 30.82 -0.41
N TYR A 209 9.95 30.94 -0.14
CA TYR A 209 10.54 32.03 0.63
C TYR A 209 10.18 33.41 0.03
N GLU A 210 10.37 33.60 -1.26
CA GLU A 210 10.05 34.87 -1.93
C GLU A 210 8.56 35.21 -1.90
N LEU A 211 7.70 34.20 -1.98
CA LEU A 211 6.25 34.38 -1.85
C LEU A 211 5.88 34.81 -0.41
N ALA A 212 6.43 34.14 0.58
CA ALA A 212 6.20 34.45 2.00
C ALA A 212 6.61 35.91 2.31
N ASN A 213 7.78 36.34 1.83
CA ASN A 213 8.23 37.72 1.98
C ASN A 213 7.26 38.74 1.36
N LYS A 214 6.72 38.45 0.17
CA LYS A 214 5.75 39.36 -0.51
C LYS A 214 4.45 39.54 0.26
N ILE A 215 4.03 38.54 1.01
CA ILE A 215 2.78 38.58 1.80
C ILE A 215 3.01 38.85 3.29
N GLY A 216 4.28 39.15 3.67
CA GLY A 216 4.62 39.54 5.06
C GLY A 216 4.68 38.38 6.05
N ILE A 217 4.90 37.13 5.58
CA ILE A 217 5.09 35.95 6.44
C ILE A 217 6.59 35.68 6.59
N ALA A 218 7.05 35.54 7.85
CA ALA A 218 8.41 35.15 8.17
C ALA A 218 8.43 33.82 8.95
N SER A 219 9.23 32.86 8.50
CA SER A 219 9.54 31.66 9.28
C SER A 219 10.65 31.97 10.27
N VAL A 220 10.41 31.68 11.56
CA VAL A 220 11.37 31.92 12.65
C VAL A 220 11.58 30.60 13.40
N PRO A 221 12.30 29.63 12.83
CA PRO A 221 12.50 28.33 13.47
C PRO A 221 13.44 28.46 14.68
N ILE A 222 13.05 27.89 15.82
CA ILE A 222 13.90 27.73 16.98
C ILE A 222 14.39 26.29 17.00
N THR A 223 15.68 26.09 16.74
CA THR A 223 16.24 24.74 16.53
C THR A 223 17.35 24.43 17.51
N SER A 224 17.55 23.15 17.82
CA SER A 224 18.64 22.66 18.65
C SER A 224 20.00 22.61 17.90
N GLY A 225 20.01 22.80 16.58
CA GLY A 225 21.22 22.73 15.75
C GLY A 225 21.00 23.28 14.36
N ALA A 226 22.07 23.71 13.71
CA ALA A 226 22.10 24.44 12.44
C ALA A 226 21.40 23.70 11.26
N ASN A 227 21.35 22.36 11.30
CA ASN A 227 20.80 21.54 10.22
C ASN A 227 19.40 21.00 10.53
N LYS A 228 18.73 21.45 11.62
CA LYS A 228 17.47 20.87 12.05
C LYS A 228 16.26 21.31 11.21
N ASN A 229 16.40 22.43 10.48
CA ASN A 229 15.39 22.96 9.57
C ASN A 229 15.79 22.88 8.09
N MET A 230 16.59 21.86 7.74
CA MET A 230 16.90 21.61 6.32
C MET A 230 15.60 21.45 5.52
N LEU A 231 15.57 21.98 4.30
CA LEU A 231 14.44 21.95 3.39
C LEU A 231 13.18 22.72 3.88
N ASP A 232 13.33 23.65 4.84
CA ASP A 232 12.26 24.56 5.21
C ASP A 232 11.84 25.41 3.98
N MET A 233 10.60 25.25 3.55
CA MET A 233 10.08 25.88 2.35
C MET A 233 10.02 27.42 2.45
N PHE A 234 10.05 28.00 3.65
CA PHE A 234 9.97 29.42 3.90
C PHE A 234 11.32 30.06 4.28
N GLN A 235 12.40 29.33 4.11
CA GLN A 235 13.77 29.85 4.29
C GLN A 235 14.50 29.95 2.94
N PRO A 236 15.49 30.82 2.81
CA PRO A 236 16.36 30.83 1.63
C PRO A 236 17.01 29.46 1.41
N VAL A 237 17.23 29.11 0.15
CA VAL A 237 17.98 27.91 -0.19
C VAL A 237 19.39 28.01 0.44
N ASN A 238 19.79 26.95 1.14
CA ASN A 238 21.08 26.86 1.78
C ASN A 238 21.92 25.75 1.12
N ASP A 239 23.04 26.14 0.50
CA ASP A 239 23.91 25.22 -0.22
C ASP A 239 24.50 24.12 0.66
N ALA A 240 24.80 24.42 1.93
CA ALA A 240 25.30 23.42 2.86
C ALA A 240 24.23 22.35 3.17
N HIS A 241 22.97 22.77 3.37
CA HIS A 241 21.85 21.84 3.53
C HIS A 241 21.63 21.02 2.26
N THR A 242 21.65 21.67 1.09
CA THR A 242 21.53 21.00 -0.21
C THR A 242 22.62 19.94 -0.40
N ALA A 243 23.87 20.25 -0.03
CA ALA A 243 24.98 19.29 -0.12
C ALA A 243 24.80 18.07 0.81
N ILE A 244 24.21 18.25 2.00
CA ILE A 244 23.92 17.14 2.92
C ILE A 244 22.86 16.21 2.32
N ILE A 245 21.75 16.79 1.82
CA ILE A 245 20.66 16.01 1.20
C ILE A 245 21.15 15.33 -0.08
N LYS A 246 21.92 16.05 -0.92
CA LYS A 246 22.47 15.49 -2.16
C LYS A 246 23.31 14.24 -1.89
N ARG A 247 24.12 14.23 -0.83
CA ARG A 247 24.90 13.05 -0.43
C ARG A 247 24.00 11.85 -0.09
N ALA A 248 22.89 12.08 0.63
CA ALA A 248 21.96 11.01 0.95
C ALA A 248 21.26 10.47 -0.32
N VAL A 249 20.91 11.35 -1.25
CA VAL A 249 20.36 10.97 -2.57
C VAL A 249 21.38 10.15 -3.36
N ASP A 250 22.65 10.56 -3.38
CA ASP A 250 23.71 9.85 -4.10
C ASP A 250 23.95 8.45 -3.51
N GLN A 251 23.97 8.31 -2.20
CA GLN A 251 24.09 7.00 -1.53
C GLN A 251 22.93 6.07 -1.87
N ALA A 252 21.69 6.58 -1.88
CA ALA A 252 20.52 5.80 -2.27
C ALA A 252 20.56 5.43 -3.77
N TYR A 253 21.05 6.32 -4.62
CA TYR A 253 21.27 6.05 -6.04
C TYR A 253 22.35 4.99 -6.27
N ASP A 254 23.48 5.08 -5.59
CA ASP A 254 24.52 4.06 -5.66
C ASP A 254 24.00 2.69 -5.23
N ARG A 255 23.19 2.63 -4.16
CA ARG A 255 22.51 1.41 -3.73
C ARG A 255 21.57 0.86 -4.82
N PHE A 256 20.85 1.72 -5.52
CA PHE A 256 20.00 1.29 -6.63
C PHE A 256 20.81 0.64 -7.75
N LEU A 257 21.95 1.21 -8.13
CA LEU A 257 22.85 0.63 -9.13
C LEU A 257 23.41 -0.74 -8.68
N GLU A 258 23.78 -0.87 -7.39
CA GLU A 258 24.23 -2.15 -6.82
C GLU A 258 23.14 -3.23 -6.90
N VAL A 259 21.89 -2.87 -6.61
CA VAL A 259 20.74 -3.77 -6.69
C VAL A 259 20.54 -4.27 -8.12
N ILE A 260 20.59 -3.38 -9.10
CA ILE A 260 20.47 -3.76 -10.51
C ILE A 260 21.65 -4.65 -10.92
N ALA A 261 22.87 -4.27 -10.56
CA ALA A 261 24.06 -5.04 -10.85
C ALA A 261 23.96 -6.46 -10.29
N LYS A 262 23.57 -6.60 -8.98
CA LYS A 262 23.39 -7.90 -8.34
C LYS A 262 22.23 -8.70 -8.98
N GLY A 263 21.09 -8.08 -9.14
CA GLY A 263 19.87 -8.76 -9.57
C GLY A 263 19.91 -9.21 -11.03
N ARG A 264 20.47 -8.35 -11.90
CA ARG A 264 20.57 -8.60 -13.35
C ARG A 264 21.91 -9.19 -13.79
N GLY A 265 22.89 -9.32 -12.89
CA GLY A 265 24.22 -9.79 -13.25
C GLY A 265 24.95 -8.84 -14.23
N MET A 266 24.71 -7.53 -14.09
CA MET A 266 25.25 -6.50 -14.99
C MET A 266 26.40 -5.75 -14.34
N GLU A 267 27.39 -5.35 -15.14
CA GLU A 267 28.39 -4.40 -14.67
C GLU A 267 27.81 -2.99 -14.54
N ARG A 268 28.22 -2.26 -13.50
CA ARG A 268 27.74 -0.89 -13.23
C ARG A 268 27.81 0.03 -14.45
N ASP A 269 28.91 -0.03 -15.20
CA ASP A 269 29.12 0.82 -16.37
C ASP A 269 28.14 0.55 -17.50
N ALA A 270 27.58 -0.67 -17.57
CA ALA A 270 26.53 -1.02 -18.52
C ALA A 270 25.15 -0.47 -18.12
N ILE A 271 24.95 -0.18 -16.84
CA ILE A 271 23.68 0.36 -16.30
C ILE A 271 23.65 1.89 -16.45
N LEU A 272 24.77 2.58 -16.19
CA LEU A 272 24.90 4.04 -16.13
C LEU A 272 24.26 4.79 -17.31
N PRO A 273 24.36 4.36 -18.58
CA PRO A 273 23.74 5.05 -19.72
C PRO A 273 22.23 5.17 -19.64
N TYR A 274 21.58 4.32 -18.84
CA TYR A 274 20.12 4.24 -18.67
C TYR A 274 19.64 4.70 -17.29
N ALA A 275 20.59 5.08 -16.41
CA ALA A 275 20.34 5.35 -15.01
C ALA A 275 20.36 6.86 -14.67
N ASP A 276 19.82 7.68 -15.56
CA ASP A 276 19.70 9.13 -15.41
C ASP A 276 18.30 9.59 -14.99
N GLY A 277 17.44 8.65 -14.60
CA GLY A 277 16.05 8.91 -14.19
C GLY A 277 15.05 8.90 -15.34
N ARG A 278 15.47 8.61 -16.58
CA ARG A 278 14.57 8.54 -17.73
C ARG A 278 13.64 7.32 -17.66
N ILE A 279 12.44 7.48 -18.21
CA ILE A 279 11.54 6.37 -18.52
C ILE A 279 12.06 5.65 -19.76
N LEU A 280 11.95 4.32 -19.77
CA LEU A 280 12.27 3.45 -20.88
C LEU A 280 11.00 2.73 -21.35
N THR A 281 10.84 2.57 -22.66
CA THR A 281 9.85 1.64 -23.20
C THR A 281 10.31 0.20 -23.00
N ALA A 282 9.40 -0.76 -23.12
CA ALA A 282 9.76 -2.18 -23.05
C ALA A 282 10.87 -2.54 -24.04
N LYS A 283 10.84 -1.95 -25.25
CA LYS A 283 11.86 -2.17 -26.28
C LYS A 283 13.22 -1.63 -25.84
N ASP A 284 13.28 -0.38 -25.35
CA ASP A 284 14.53 0.22 -24.90
C ASP A 284 15.14 -0.56 -23.72
N ALA A 285 14.27 -1.02 -22.78
CA ALA A 285 14.69 -1.81 -21.66
C ALA A 285 15.22 -3.20 -22.04
N LEU A 286 14.65 -3.82 -23.08
CA LEU A 286 15.15 -5.07 -23.63
C LEU A 286 16.51 -4.89 -24.29
N GLU A 287 16.68 -3.84 -25.10
CA GLU A 287 17.97 -3.49 -25.72
C GLU A 287 19.05 -3.19 -24.67
N ALA A 288 18.65 -2.54 -23.57
CA ALA A 288 19.50 -2.26 -22.40
C ALA A 288 19.78 -3.50 -21.53
N LYS A 289 19.17 -4.66 -21.81
CA LYS A 289 19.23 -5.88 -20.97
C LYS A 289 18.68 -5.70 -19.54
N LEU A 290 17.88 -4.67 -19.34
CA LEU A 290 17.18 -4.42 -18.07
C LEU A 290 15.97 -5.33 -17.90
N ILE A 291 15.41 -5.86 -19.01
CA ILE A 291 14.42 -6.93 -19.04
C ILE A 291 14.87 -8.05 -19.98
N ASP A 292 14.21 -9.22 -19.91
CA ASP A 292 14.61 -10.43 -20.65
C ASP A 292 13.72 -10.71 -21.86
N ALA A 293 12.44 -10.27 -21.81
CA ALA A 293 11.48 -10.54 -22.88
C ALA A 293 10.38 -9.48 -22.94
N ILE A 294 9.72 -9.43 -24.10
CA ILE A 294 8.48 -8.70 -24.31
C ILE A 294 7.42 -9.72 -24.71
N GLY A 295 6.25 -9.71 -24.01
CA GLY A 295 5.19 -10.68 -24.25
C GLY A 295 3.97 -10.42 -23.39
N TYR A 296 3.10 -11.43 -23.34
CA TYR A 296 1.84 -11.39 -22.61
C TYR A 296 1.83 -12.47 -21.51
N GLU A 297 0.74 -12.54 -20.73
CA GLU A 297 0.62 -13.46 -19.59
C GLU A 297 0.80 -14.92 -19.99
N GLU A 298 0.31 -15.32 -21.18
CA GLU A 298 0.47 -16.67 -21.71
C GLU A 298 1.94 -17.02 -22.02
N ASP A 299 2.73 -16.03 -22.46
CA ASP A 299 4.16 -16.21 -22.71
C ASP A 299 4.92 -16.29 -21.39
N ALA A 300 4.51 -15.49 -20.38
CA ALA A 300 5.04 -15.58 -19.03
C ALA A 300 4.77 -16.95 -18.41
N TYR A 301 3.56 -17.51 -18.57
CA TYR A 301 3.22 -18.84 -18.08
C TYR A 301 4.13 -19.91 -18.67
N LYS A 302 4.35 -19.89 -19.99
CA LYS A 302 5.26 -20.84 -20.67
C LYS A 302 6.69 -20.74 -20.12
N ALA A 303 7.18 -19.50 -19.95
CA ALA A 303 8.51 -19.28 -19.41
C ALA A 303 8.64 -19.75 -17.95
N ILE A 304 7.58 -19.64 -17.17
CA ILE A 304 7.50 -20.16 -15.79
C ILE A 304 7.55 -21.70 -15.80
N CYS A 305 6.80 -22.36 -16.69
CA CYS A 305 6.86 -23.81 -16.88
C CYS A 305 8.29 -24.29 -17.23
N GLU A 306 8.94 -23.60 -18.18
CA GLU A 306 10.33 -23.89 -18.54
C GLU A 306 11.29 -23.75 -17.34
N MET A 307 11.13 -22.68 -16.55
CA MET A 307 11.96 -22.46 -15.36
C MET A 307 11.72 -23.49 -14.25
N ALA A 308 10.47 -23.94 -14.11
CA ALA A 308 10.08 -24.99 -13.16
C ALA A 308 10.49 -26.41 -13.62
N GLY A 309 10.91 -26.55 -14.89
CA GLY A 309 11.25 -27.86 -15.47
C GLY A 309 10.05 -28.80 -15.64
N SER A 310 8.84 -28.24 -15.81
CA SER A 310 7.59 -28.98 -15.97
C SER A 310 6.79 -28.41 -17.12
N ASP A 311 6.02 -29.27 -17.82
CA ASP A 311 5.15 -28.84 -18.91
C ASP A 311 3.96 -28.01 -18.38
N GLU A 312 3.56 -28.23 -17.12
CA GLU A 312 2.50 -27.51 -16.45
C GLU A 312 2.89 -27.16 -15.02
N VAL A 313 2.38 -26.06 -14.50
CA VAL A 313 2.58 -25.61 -13.10
C VAL A 313 1.25 -25.16 -12.52
N ARG A 314 1.13 -25.24 -11.20
CA ARG A 314 0.00 -24.72 -10.45
C ARG A 314 0.32 -23.31 -9.96
N ILE A 315 -0.41 -22.31 -10.44
CA ILE A 315 -0.26 -20.93 -9.98
C ILE A 315 -1.40 -20.59 -9.03
N TYR A 316 -1.07 -20.30 -7.80
CA TYR A 316 -1.97 -19.88 -6.74
C TYR A 316 -1.81 -18.39 -6.44
N ARG A 317 -2.84 -17.80 -5.89
CA ARG A 317 -2.78 -16.49 -5.24
C ARG A 317 -3.18 -16.65 -3.78
N TYR A 318 -2.55 -15.90 -2.92
CA TYR A 318 -2.95 -15.77 -1.53
C TYR A 318 -4.16 -14.83 -1.42
N LYS A 319 -5.17 -15.27 -0.68
CA LYS A 319 -6.35 -14.49 -0.37
C LYS A 319 -6.39 -14.32 1.14
N GLU A 320 -6.51 -13.09 1.60
CA GLU A 320 -6.79 -12.83 3.01
C GLU A 320 -8.14 -13.42 3.38
N GLU A 321 -8.20 -14.19 4.45
CA GLU A 321 -9.47 -14.60 5.04
C GLU A 321 -10.17 -13.34 5.55
N LYS A 322 -11.33 -13.06 5.01
CA LYS A 322 -12.17 -11.98 5.53
C LYS A 322 -12.69 -12.43 6.89
N ASP A 323 -12.30 -11.73 7.94
CA ASP A 323 -12.85 -11.93 9.27
C ASP A 323 -14.39 -11.70 9.23
N LEU A 324 -15.11 -12.43 10.09
CA LEU A 324 -16.56 -12.27 10.24
C LEU A 324 -16.94 -10.79 10.50
N GLY A 325 -16.03 -10.01 11.10
CA GLY A 325 -16.15 -8.57 11.28
C GLY A 325 -16.17 -7.80 9.94
N ASP A 326 -15.41 -8.21 8.96
CA ASP A 326 -15.41 -7.60 7.61
C ASP A 326 -16.67 -7.95 6.83
N LEU A 327 -17.19 -9.18 7.01
CA LEU A 327 -18.47 -9.61 6.44
C LEU A 327 -19.65 -8.84 7.06
N LEU A 328 -19.63 -8.61 8.37
CA LEU A 328 -20.64 -7.81 9.06
C LEU A 328 -20.54 -6.32 8.72
N ARG A 329 -19.33 -5.78 8.54
CA ARG A 329 -19.12 -4.40 8.07
C ARG A 329 -19.69 -4.20 6.66
N THR A 330 -19.44 -5.12 5.74
CA THR A 330 -20.01 -5.05 4.37
C THR A 330 -21.53 -5.25 4.35
N SER A 331 -22.11 -5.98 5.31
CA SER A 331 -23.56 -6.23 5.38
C SER A 331 -24.34 -5.15 6.11
N PHE A 332 -23.72 -4.41 7.03
CA PHE A 332 -24.37 -3.36 7.84
C PHE A 332 -24.10 -1.93 7.37
N LEU A 333 -23.12 -1.73 6.50
CA LEU A 333 -22.89 -0.46 5.84
C LEU A 333 -23.66 -0.40 4.51
N PHE A 334 -24.97 -0.38 4.64
CA PHE A 334 -25.82 0.23 3.64
C PHE A 334 -25.24 1.60 3.26
N GLU A 335 -25.15 1.83 1.94
CA GLU A 335 -24.94 3.10 1.26
C GLU A 335 -25.15 4.33 2.14
N SER A 336 -24.18 4.64 2.97
CA SER A 336 -24.08 5.97 3.56
C SER A 336 -23.51 6.90 2.48
N ALA A 337 -23.89 8.18 2.54
CA ALA A 337 -23.43 9.21 1.60
C ALA A 337 -21.89 9.26 1.44
N ASP A 338 -21.15 8.71 2.40
CA ASP A 338 -19.70 8.61 2.41
C ASP A 338 -19.18 7.58 1.40
N GLY A 339 -19.88 6.46 1.19
CA GLY A 339 -19.53 5.49 0.15
C GLY A 339 -19.68 6.03 -1.28
N LEU A 340 -20.57 6.99 -1.49
CA LEU A 340 -20.68 7.72 -2.76
C LEU A 340 -19.52 8.70 -2.94
N ALA A 341 -19.12 9.40 -1.89
CA ALA A 341 -18.00 10.33 -1.91
C ALA A 341 -16.66 9.62 -2.16
N ASP A 342 -16.47 8.42 -1.59
CA ASP A 342 -15.25 7.62 -1.81
C ASP A 342 -15.21 7.02 -3.22
N LYS A 343 -16.33 6.58 -3.78
CA LYS A 343 -16.43 6.18 -5.20
C LYS A 343 -16.14 7.36 -6.14
N PHE A 344 -16.62 8.55 -5.80
CA PHE A 344 -16.37 9.77 -6.59
C PHE A 344 -14.89 10.20 -6.49
N LYS A 345 -14.29 10.09 -5.31
CA LYS A 345 -12.87 10.35 -5.08
C LYS A 345 -11.99 9.33 -5.79
N ALA A 346 -12.31 8.04 -5.75
CA ALA A 346 -11.59 7.00 -6.49
C ALA A 346 -11.68 7.22 -8.01
N GLN A 347 -12.84 7.66 -8.53
CA GLN A 347 -12.97 8.06 -9.94
C GLN A 347 -12.15 9.31 -10.29
N LEU A 348 -12.06 10.28 -9.38
CA LEU A 348 -11.22 11.47 -9.57
C LEU A 348 -9.73 11.12 -9.52
N ASP A 349 -9.32 10.23 -8.60
CA ASP A 349 -7.93 9.76 -8.50
C ASP A 349 -7.56 8.87 -9.71
N GLU A 350 -8.50 8.10 -10.23
CA GLU A 350 -8.34 7.32 -11.48
C GLU A 350 -8.28 8.23 -12.71
N ALA A 351 -9.03 9.32 -12.72
CA ALA A 351 -8.98 10.35 -13.78
C ALA A 351 -7.74 11.23 -13.70
N ALA A 352 -7.14 11.39 -12.51
CA ALA A 352 -5.92 12.17 -12.28
C ALA A 352 -4.63 11.38 -12.57
N THR A 353 -4.70 10.05 -12.69
CA THR A 353 -3.58 9.24 -13.14
C THR A 353 -3.44 9.40 -14.67
N PRO A 354 -2.31 9.88 -15.19
CA PRO A 354 -2.11 9.99 -16.65
C PRO A 354 -2.08 8.57 -17.23
N LYS A 355 -3.23 8.11 -17.75
CA LYS A 355 -3.27 6.97 -18.67
C LYS A 355 -2.87 7.50 -20.03
N ALA A 356 -1.88 6.90 -20.67
CA ALA A 356 -1.61 7.14 -22.08
C ALA A 356 -2.81 6.58 -22.85
N GLU A 357 -3.81 7.44 -23.12
CA GLU A 357 -4.94 7.08 -23.97
C GLU A 357 -4.59 7.44 -25.42
N TYR A 358 -4.60 6.41 -26.29
CA TYR A 358 -4.66 6.63 -27.73
C TYR A 358 -6.08 7.10 -28.08
N ARG A 359 -6.29 8.41 -28.23
CA ARG A 359 -7.50 8.93 -28.86
C ARG A 359 -7.20 9.16 -30.34
N PHE A 360 -7.80 8.34 -31.18
CA PHE A 360 -7.94 8.66 -32.61
C PHE A 360 -9.11 9.65 -32.76
N HIS A 361 -8.83 10.80 -33.37
CA HIS A 361 -9.83 11.69 -33.96
C HIS A 361 -9.98 11.35 -35.44
#